data_90c7c9b685c51fc111932e32cd6fba27
#
_entry.id   90c7c9b685c51fc111932e32cd6fba27
#
_cell.length_a   1.000
_cell.length_b   1.000
_cell.length_c   1.000
_cell.angle_alpha   90.00
_cell.angle_beta   90.00
_cell.angle_gamma   90.00
#
_symmetry.space_group_name_H-M   'P 1'
#
loop_
_entity.id
_entity.type
_entity.pdbx_description
1 polymer ?
#
loop_
_entity_poly.entity_id
_entity_poly.type
_entity_poly.pdbx_seq_one_letter_code
_entity_poly.pdbx_strand_id
1 'polypeptide(L)'
;MSRASSAMGGVTPQPPGRTPHKAPQAPVRSPGGEDTPPEASEAPAREAGERSVAAERGPLAMEAVSLDKDFRLGRGQVLHAVRGVSFGLYSGAVVALVGESGSGKSTVARLLAGQERPTGGSIRLDGAPVEVSSRRAFRQHKSKVQLVFQDPFSSLNPVHTVRYHLERPVKLHRGTRSAGETALEVAALLEQVRLTPTGSFLPKFPHELSGGQRQRVSFARALAARPAVLLADEPVSMLDVSIRLEMLSLLDDLRRRFQLALLYITHDIASARYFADEVLVMYGGEIVERGPAEELTQRPAHPYTQLLVASAPDPDNLGSTLRGGTAPGTAAAGRQPAGTGPAATGCPFSPRCPLADDRCRTDDPPLRRVSAVRAAACWRLDVAAPGILAQSQGGGT
;
A
#
# COMPACT_ATOMS: atom_id res chain seq x y z
N MET A 1 -52.51 28.10 -40.67
CA MET A 1 -53.73 27.85 -39.91
C MET A 1 -53.31 27.69 -38.45
N SER A 2 -53.19 28.71 -37.71
CA SER A 2 -54.15 29.48 -36.92
C SER A 2 -54.71 28.75 -35.71
N ARG A 3 -54.39 29.27 -34.59
CA ARG A 3 -55.07 29.62 -33.31
C ARG A 3 -54.24 29.18 -32.12
N ALA A 4 -53.65 30.06 -31.34
CA ALA A 4 -54.20 31.10 -30.44
C ALA A 4 -54.67 30.55 -29.08
N SER A 5 -53.95 30.97 -28.05
CA SER A 5 -54.40 31.59 -26.78
C SER A 5 -55.15 30.77 -25.73
N SER A 6 -54.64 30.68 -24.52
CA SER A 6 -55.29 31.35 -23.39
C SER A 6 -54.46 31.25 -22.12
N ALA A 7 -54.19 32.39 -21.50
CA ALA A 7 -53.61 32.55 -20.17
C ALA A 7 -54.72 32.37 -19.13
N MET A 8 -54.41 31.71 -17.97
CA MET A 8 -55.17 31.89 -16.75
C MET A 8 -54.17 31.97 -15.58
N GLY A 9 -54.28 33.13 -14.90
CA GLY A 9 -53.55 33.44 -13.68
C GLY A 9 -54.03 32.60 -12.49
N GLY A 10 -53.12 32.10 -11.72
CA GLY A 10 -53.37 31.46 -10.45
C GLY A 10 -52.74 32.27 -9.32
N VAL A 11 -53.57 32.81 -8.50
CA VAL A 11 -53.26 33.57 -7.30
C VAL A 11 -52.69 32.65 -6.23
N THR A 12 -51.50 32.96 -5.73
CA THR A 12 -50.90 32.28 -4.55
C THR A 12 -51.38 32.96 -3.25
N PRO A 13 -51.87 32.22 -2.25
CA PRO A 13 -52.16 32.79 -0.94
C PRO A 13 -50.91 32.86 -0.04
N GLN A 14 -50.73 33.99 0.63
CA GLN A 14 -49.74 34.21 1.68
C GLN A 14 -50.07 33.41 2.95
N PRO A 15 -49.06 32.86 3.67
CA PRO A 15 -49.27 32.28 4.99
C PRO A 15 -49.30 33.34 6.10
N PRO A 16 -50.02 33.09 7.21
CA PRO A 16 -50.23 34.05 8.30
C PRO A 16 -48.99 34.19 9.22
N GLY A 17 -48.87 35.38 9.79
CA GLY A 17 -47.77 35.84 10.62
C GLY A 17 -47.56 35.02 11.91
N ARG A 18 -46.27 34.78 12.22
CA ARG A 18 -45.82 34.22 13.50
C ARG A 18 -45.57 35.33 14.52
N THR A 19 -46.24 35.25 15.65
CA THR A 19 -45.98 36.02 16.86
C THR A 19 -44.65 35.66 17.51
N PRO A 20 -43.94 36.60 18.13
CA PRO A 20 -42.64 36.32 18.75
C PRO A 20 -42.80 35.62 20.12
N HIS A 21 -42.21 34.42 20.23
CA HIS A 21 -42.09 33.74 21.52
C HIS A 21 -40.90 34.30 22.32
N LYS A 22 -41.22 34.67 23.55
CA LYS A 22 -40.36 35.16 24.62
C LYS A 22 -39.31 34.10 25.01
N ALA A 23 -38.02 34.47 25.01
CA ALA A 23 -36.90 33.63 25.44
C ALA A 23 -36.96 33.32 26.95
N PRO A 24 -36.64 32.12 27.41
CA PRO A 24 -36.49 31.81 28.82
C PRO A 24 -35.15 32.33 29.37
N GLN A 25 -35.23 32.96 30.56
CA GLN A 25 -34.06 33.44 31.31
C GLN A 25 -33.24 32.29 31.88
N ALA A 26 -31.90 32.40 31.79
CA ALA A 26 -30.94 31.47 32.37
C ALA A 26 -30.91 31.60 33.91
N PRO A 27 -30.70 30.51 34.66
CA PRO A 27 -30.55 30.56 36.11
C PRO A 27 -29.17 31.08 36.52
N VAL A 28 -29.17 31.89 37.58
CA VAL A 28 -28.01 32.49 38.25
C VAL A 28 -27.16 31.38 38.89
N ARG A 29 -25.88 31.32 38.58
CA ARG A 29 -24.90 30.44 39.24
C ARG A 29 -24.36 31.09 40.51
N SER A 30 -24.37 30.32 41.60
CA SER A 30 -23.68 30.63 42.86
C SER A 30 -22.16 30.33 42.71
N PRO A 31 -21.27 31.09 43.35
CA PRO A 31 -19.83 30.84 43.35
C PRO A 31 -19.43 29.87 44.46
N GLY A 32 -18.67 28.84 44.15
CA GLY A 32 -18.06 27.97 45.14
C GLY A 32 -17.80 26.57 44.62
N GLY A 33 -16.60 26.30 44.16
CA GLY A 33 -16.11 24.98 43.82
C GLY A 33 -14.77 25.13 43.12
N GLU A 34 -13.68 24.83 43.86
CA GLU A 34 -12.33 24.75 43.34
C GLU A 34 -12.27 23.61 42.32
N ASP A 35 -12.19 23.97 41.02
CA ASP A 35 -11.93 23.03 39.95
C ASP A 35 -10.42 22.72 39.87
N THR A 36 -10.03 21.55 40.36
CA THR A 36 -8.74 20.91 40.05
C THR A 36 -8.74 20.58 38.55
N PRO A 37 -7.73 20.98 37.78
CA PRO A 37 -7.66 20.61 36.37
C PRO A 37 -7.49 19.09 36.22
N PRO A 38 -8.17 18.45 35.24
CA PRO A 38 -7.97 17.01 34.97
C PRO A 38 -6.53 16.79 34.53
N GLU A 39 -5.89 15.78 35.14
CA GLU A 39 -4.57 15.27 34.75
C GLU A 39 -4.51 15.08 33.24
N ALA A 40 -3.50 15.70 32.64
CA ALA A 40 -3.17 15.52 31.25
C ALA A 40 -2.86 14.03 31.01
N SER A 41 -3.74 13.36 30.29
CA SER A 41 -3.53 12.02 29.77
C SER A 41 -2.22 12.02 28.99
N GLU A 42 -1.22 11.33 29.53
CA GLU A 42 0.06 11.09 28.86
C GLU A 42 -0.19 10.47 27.49
N ALA A 43 0.08 11.24 26.45
CA ALA A 43 0.16 10.73 25.08
C ALA A 43 1.31 9.68 25.06
N PRO A 44 1.08 8.49 24.47
CA PRO A 44 2.10 7.44 24.50
C PRO A 44 3.34 7.90 23.76
N ALA A 45 4.53 7.62 24.34
CA ALA A 45 5.87 7.94 23.85
C ALA A 45 6.20 7.23 22.50
N ARG A 46 5.47 7.57 21.45
CA ARG A 46 5.67 7.05 20.07
C ARG A 46 6.68 7.85 19.25
N GLU A 47 7.07 9.06 19.68
CA GLU A 47 7.73 10.01 18.79
C GLU A 47 9.28 10.02 18.80
N ALA A 48 9.94 9.51 19.83
CA ALA A 48 11.39 9.69 19.96
C ALA A 48 12.26 8.72 19.14
N GLY A 49 11.78 7.49 18.90
CA GLY A 49 12.55 6.47 18.15
C GLY A 49 12.34 6.52 16.62
N GLU A 50 11.22 7.07 16.16
CA GLU A 50 10.94 7.25 14.73
C GLU A 50 11.79 8.39 14.13
N ARG A 51 12.16 9.40 14.94
CA ARG A 51 12.96 10.55 14.47
C ARG A 51 14.42 10.19 14.15
N SER A 52 15.00 9.17 14.79
CA SER A 52 16.41 8.79 14.57
C SER A 52 16.63 8.06 13.24
N VAL A 53 15.73 7.19 12.82
CA VAL A 53 15.81 6.45 11.54
C VAL A 53 15.24 7.27 10.38
N ALA A 54 14.34 8.22 10.67
CA ALA A 54 13.78 9.14 9.68
C ALA A 54 14.80 10.18 9.18
N ALA A 55 15.89 10.42 9.91
CA ALA A 55 16.91 11.42 9.53
C ALA A 55 17.73 11.01 8.29
N GLU A 56 17.79 9.71 7.97
CA GLU A 56 18.47 9.19 6.77
C GLU A 56 17.52 8.98 5.58
N ARG A 57 16.20 9.07 5.80
CA ARG A 57 15.18 8.91 4.75
C ARG A 57 14.80 10.28 4.19
N GLY A 58 14.49 10.31 2.91
CA GLY A 58 13.91 11.51 2.28
C GLY A 58 12.57 11.92 2.93
N PRO A 59 11.96 13.03 2.49
CA PRO A 59 10.70 13.50 3.05
C PRO A 59 9.58 12.45 2.90
N LEU A 60 8.67 12.42 3.89
CA LEU A 60 7.49 11.55 3.89
C LEU A 60 6.55 11.99 2.76
N ALA A 61 6.42 11.18 1.73
CA ALA A 61 5.57 11.45 0.58
C ALA A 61 4.13 10.97 0.79
N MET A 62 3.95 9.78 1.39
CA MET A 62 2.64 9.20 1.65
C MET A 62 2.66 8.42 2.95
N GLU A 63 1.53 8.44 3.68
CA GLU A 63 1.35 7.70 4.92
C GLU A 63 0.00 6.99 4.93
N ALA A 64 0.03 5.73 5.34
CA ALA A 64 -1.14 4.93 5.71
C ALA A 64 -1.27 4.97 7.23
N VAL A 65 -2.43 5.34 7.77
CA VAL A 65 -2.68 5.45 9.21
C VAL A 65 -3.84 4.58 9.59
N SER A 66 -3.57 3.47 10.27
CA SER A 66 -4.54 2.49 10.77
C SER A 66 -5.59 2.11 9.73
N LEU A 67 -5.14 1.77 8.51
CA LEU A 67 -6.05 1.47 7.40
C LEU A 67 -6.80 0.18 7.64
N ASP A 68 -8.14 0.26 7.50
CA ASP A 68 -9.04 -0.88 7.46
C ASP A 68 -9.76 -0.96 6.12
N LYS A 69 -10.00 -2.18 5.66
CA LYS A 69 -10.87 -2.44 4.51
C LYS A 69 -11.65 -3.70 4.67
N ASP A 70 -12.95 -3.52 4.72
CA ASP A 70 -13.95 -4.57 4.75
C ASP A 70 -14.71 -4.64 3.43
N PHE A 71 -14.86 -5.85 2.92
CA PHE A 71 -15.74 -6.15 1.79
C PHE A 71 -16.95 -6.94 2.28
N ARG A 72 -18.14 -6.43 1.97
CA ARG A 72 -19.39 -7.16 2.24
C ARG A 72 -19.60 -8.23 1.15
N LEU A 73 -19.49 -9.46 1.55
CA LEU A 73 -19.85 -10.62 0.75
C LEU A 73 -21.35 -10.91 0.97
N GLY A 74 -22.01 -11.50 0.01
CA GLY A 74 -23.43 -11.84 0.18
C GLY A 74 -23.72 -12.64 1.46
N ARG A 75 -24.98 -12.68 1.92
CA ARG A 75 -25.45 -13.43 3.11
C ARG A 75 -24.88 -12.91 4.45
N GLY A 76 -24.56 -11.61 4.56
CA GLY A 76 -24.08 -11.01 5.81
C GLY A 76 -22.61 -11.31 6.17
N GLN A 77 -21.89 -12.00 5.31
CA GLN A 77 -20.47 -12.24 5.51
C GLN A 77 -19.65 -10.99 5.19
N VAL A 78 -18.61 -10.74 6.00
CA VAL A 78 -17.65 -9.65 5.82
C VAL A 78 -16.26 -10.26 5.65
N LEU A 79 -15.54 -9.81 4.62
CA LEU A 79 -14.13 -10.11 4.43
C LEU A 79 -13.31 -8.92 4.92
N HIS A 80 -12.55 -9.10 6.00
CA HIS A 80 -11.61 -8.11 6.53
C HIS A 80 -10.29 -8.21 5.75
N ALA A 81 -10.21 -7.47 4.63
CA ALA A 81 -9.07 -7.58 3.73
C ALA A 81 -7.83 -6.81 4.19
N VAL A 82 -8.02 -5.74 4.99
CA VAL A 82 -6.94 -4.94 5.61
C VAL A 82 -7.40 -4.56 7.00
N ARG A 83 -6.52 -4.69 8.01
CA ARG A 83 -6.81 -4.52 9.44
C ARG A 83 -5.70 -3.69 10.09
N GLY A 84 -5.98 -2.44 10.43
CA GLY A 84 -5.12 -1.53 11.19
C GLY A 84 -3.75 -1.24 10.58
N VAL A 85 -3.59 -1.35 9.25
CA VAL A 85 -2.30 -1.23 8.57
C VAL A 85 -1.77 0.20 8.60
N SER A 86 -0.54 0.39 9.14
CA SER A 86 0.11 1.70 9.24
C SER A 86 1.56 1.65 8.77
N PHE A 87 1.93 2.53 7.81
CA PHE A 87 3.32 2.70 7.33
C PHE A 87 3.48 3.99 6.54
N GLY A 88 4.74 4.42 6.36
CA GLY A 88 5.10 5.58 5.54
C GLY A 88 5.86 5.19 4.29
N LEU A 89 5.69 5.96 3.21
CA LEU A 89 6.49 5.93 1.99
C LEU A 89 7.28 7.22 1.88
N TYR A 90 8.59 7.11 1.73
CA TYR A 90 9.52 8.24 1.74
C TYR A 90 10.11 8.46 0.35
N SER A 91 10.31 9.73 -0.04
CA SER A 91 10.91 10.08 -1.33
C SER A 91 12.29 9.44 -1.47
N GLY A 92 12.52 8.81 -2.62
CA GLY A 92 13.77 8.12 -2.91
C GLY A 92 13.95 6.78 -2.19
N ALA A 93 12.98 6.28 -1.42
CA ALA A 93 13.06 5.00 -0.71
C ALA A 93 12.09 3.95 -1.27
N VAL A 94 12.43 2.68 -1.06
CA VAL A 94 11.61 1.51 -1.42
C VAL A 94 11.11 0.82 -0.16
N VAL A 95 9.80 0.73 -0.01
CA VAL A 95 9.16 -0.12 0.99
C VAL A 95 8.58 -1.35 0.28
N ALA A 96 8.99 -2.55 0.68
CA ALA A 96 8.40 -3.77 0.17
C ALA A 96 7.25 -4.23 1.06
N LEU A 97 6.13 -4.63 0.46
CA LEU A 97 5.02 -5.30 1.13
C LEU A 97 4.96 -6.77 0.68
N VAL A 98 5.34 -7.68 1.57
CA VAL A 98 5.54 -9.10 1.27
C VAL A 98 4.49 -9.95 1.99
N GLY A 99 4.07 -11.05 1.37
CA GLY A 99 3.15 -12.02 1.97
C GLY A 99 2.50 -12.94 0.94
N GLU A 100 1.81 -13.96 1.40
CA GLU A 100 1.09 -14.92 0.53
C GLU A 100 -0.04 -14.26 -0.27
N SER A 101 -0.48 -14.93 -1.35
CA SER A 101 -1.65 -14.50 -2.11
C SER A 101 -2.89 -14.44 -1.20
N GLY A 102 -3.66 -13.37 -1.30
CA GLY A 102 -4.85 -13.16 -0.45
C GLY A 102 -4.55 -12.50 0.91
N SER A 103 -3.30 -12.15 1.25
CA SER A 103 -2.97 -11.46 2.51
C SER A 103 -3.44 -9.99 2.59
N GLY A 104 -3.95 -9.41 1.49
CA GLY A 104 -4.46 -8.02 1.47
C GLY A 104 -3.58 -7.01 0.73
N LYS A 105 -2.39 -7.38 0.25
CA LYS A 105 -1.39 -6.47 -0.36
C LYS A 105 -1.93 -5.63 -1.51
N SER A 106 -2.57 -6.25 -2.50
CA SER A 106 -3.16 -5.54 -3.64
C SER A 106 -4.33 -4.64 -3.21
N THR A 107 -5.03 -4.99 -2.11
CA THR A 107 -6.05 -4.13 -1.52
C THR A 107 -5.42 -2.88 -0.94
N VAL A 108 -4.29 -2.99 -0.22
CA VAL A 108 -3.51 -1.83 0.27
C VAL A 108 -3.11 -0.94 -0.91
N ALA A 109 -2.56 -1.51 -2.00
CA ALA A 109 -2.21 -0.71 -3.19
C ALA A 109 -3.40 0.04 -3.79
N ARG A 110 -4.57 -0.61 -3.88
CA ARG A 110 -5.80 0.02 -4.41
C ARG A 110 -6.33 1.12 -3.50
N LEU A 111 -6.22 0.95 -2.18
CA LEU A 111 -6.56 1.99 -1.19
C LEU A 111 -5.66 3.21 -1.37
N LEU A 112 -4.34 3.03 -1.38
CA LEU A 112 -3.36 4.10 -1.57
C LEU A 112 -3.52 4.78 -2.94
N ALA A 113 -3.83 4.03 -3.98
CA ALA A 113 -4.13 4.57 -5.30
C ALA A 113 -5.49 5.29 -5.38
N GLY A 114 -6.32 5.29 -4.33
CA GLY A 114 -7.67 5.86 -4.31
C GLY A 114 -8.66 5.14 -5.24
N GLN A 115 -8.40 3.89 -5.59
CA GLN A 115 -9.34 3.06 -6.36
C GLN A 115 -10.41 2.45 -5.46
N GLU A 116 -10.02 2.17 -4.21
CA GLU A 116 -10.89 1.73 -3.13
C GLU A 116 -10.91 2.77 -2.01
N ARG A 117 -12.02 2.84 -1.27
CA ARG A 117 -12.12 3.68 -0.08
C ARG A 117 -11.85 2.83 1.16
N PRO A 118 -11.06 3.30 2.11
CA PRO A 118 -10.91 2.62 3.39
C PRO A 118 -12.26 2.58 4.13
N THR A 119 -12.49 1.56 4.94
CA THR A 119 -13.62 1.48 5.87
C THR A 119 -13.27 2.11 7.23
N GLY A 120 -11.98 2.17 7.57
CA GLY A 120 -11.41 2.84 8.72
C GLY A 120 -10.03 3.39 8.45
N GLY A 121 -9.53 4.25 9.32
CA GLY A 121 -8.25 4.89 9.17
C GLY A 121 -8.19 6.01 8.12
N SER A 122 -6.98 6.43 7.75
CA SER A 122 -6.79 7.52 6.79
C SER A 122 -5.51 7.36 5.98
N ILE A 123 -5.47 8.02 4.82
CA ILE A 123 -4.29 8.13 3.96
C ILE A 123 -3.89 9.61 3.94
N ARG A 124 -2.58 9.88 4.07
CA ARG A 124 -2.03 11.23 3.92
C ARG A 124 -1.06 11.27 2.76
N LEU A 125 -1.06 12.36 2.02
CA LEU A 125 -0.14 12.64 0.91
C LEU A 125 0.48 14.02 1.15
N ASP A 126 1.81 14.09 1.22
CA ASP A 126 2.54 15.31 1.60
C ASP A 126 2.03 15.90 2.94
N GLY A 127 1.72 15.03 3.92
CA GLY A 127 1.19 15.40 5.23
C GLY A 127 -0.30 15.75 5.28
N ALA A 128 -0.95 15.98 4.12
CA ALA A 128 -2.37 16.32 4.05
C ALA A 128 -3.25 15.07 3.87
N PRO A 129 -4.44 14.99 4.50
CA PRO A 129 -5.35 13.88 4.32
C PRO A 129 -5.83 13.80 2.86
N VAL A 130 -5.90 12.57 2.34
CA VAL A 130 -6.38 12.30 0.97
C VAL A 130 -7.89 12.15 0.98
N GLU A 131 -8.58 13.15 0.45
CA GLU A 131 -10.02 13.11 0.25
C GLU A 131 -10.35 12.98 -1.24
N VAL A 132 -10.68 11.77 -1.70
CA VAL A 132 -11.11 11.51 -3.09
C VAL A 132 -12.63 11.67 -3.24
N SER A 133 -13.19 12.75 -2.69
CA SER A 133 -14.63 13.02 -2.70
C SER A 133 -15.12 13.64 -4.01
N SER A 134 -14.25 14.35 -4.75
CA SER A 134 -14.58 15.01 -6.00
C SER A 134 -13.73 14.53 -7.17
N ARG A 135 -14.25 14.71 -8.41
CA ARG A 135 -13.48 14.40 -9.63
C ARG A 135 -12.15 15.18 -9.72
N ARG A 136 -12.10 16.39 -9.17
CA ARG A 136 -10.89 17.22 -9.14
C ARG A 136 -9.87 16.65 -8.16
N ALA A 137 -10.27 16.35 -6.94
CA ALA A 137 -9.41 15.73 -5.91
C ALA A 137 -8.89 14.37 -6.39
N PHE A 138 -9.75 13.55 -6.99
CA PHE A 138 -9.33 12.27 -7.58
C PHE A 138 -8.28 12.43 -8.67
N ARG A 139 -8.43 13.38 -9.61
CA ARG A 139 -7.42 13.64 -10.64
C ARG A 139 -6.10 14.14 -10.05
N GLN A 140 -6.17 15.01 -9.04
CA GLN A 140 -4.99 15.51 -8.35
C GLN A 140 -4.26 14.39 -7.62
N HIS A 141 -4.97 13.51 -6.94
CA HIS A 141 -4.39 12.31 -6.32
C HIS A 141 -3.74 11.41 -7.37
N LYS A 142 -4.45 11.10 -8.47
CA LYS A 142 -3.94 10.29 -9.58
C LYS A 142 -2.75 10.92 -10.31
N SER A 143 -2.55 12.23 -10.29
CA SER A 143 -1.34 12.84 -10.86
C SER A 143 -0.11 12.60 -9.99
N LYS A 144 -0.27 12.47 -8.68
CA LYS A 144 0.83 12.26 -7.71
C LYS A 144 1.10 10.79 -7.40
N VAL A 145 0.08 9.94 -7.46
CA VAL A 145 0.15 8.52 -7.09
C VAL A 145 -0.23 7.67 -8.29
N GLN A 146 0.70 6.85 -8.74
CA GLN A 146 0.48 5.94 -9.87
C GLN A 146 0.60 4.48 -9.41
N LEU A 147 -0.25 3.63 -9.98
CA LEU A 147 -0.26 2.19 -9.73
C LEU A 147 0.10 1.44 -11.01
N VAL A 148 1.12 0.60 -10.93
CA VAL A 148 1.47 -0.39 -11.95
C VAL A 148 0.94 -1.74 -11.49
N PHE A 149 0.10 -2.35 -12.33
CA PHE A 149 -0.58 -3.61 -12.02
C PHE A 149 0.31 -4.82 -12.30
N GLN A 150 0.00 -5.92 -11.65
CA GLN A 150 0.62 -7.23 -11.80
C GLN A 150 0.58 -7.73 -13.24
N ASP A 151 -0.56 -7.59 -13.90
CA ASP A 151 -0.75 -8.04 -15.27
C ASP A 151 -0.65 -6.88 -16.27
N PRO A 152 0.46 -6.78 -17.03
CA PRO A 152 0.61 -5.76 -18.06
C PRO A 152 -0.35 -5.97 -19.24
N PHE A 153 -0.87 -7.20 -19.44
CA PHE A 153 -1.84 -7.49 -20.51
C PHE A 153 -3.19 -6.83 -20.22
N SER A 154 -3.68 -6.92 -18.99
CA SER A 154 -4.93 -6.29 -18.59
C SER A 154 -4.81 -4.76 -18.46
N SER A 155 -3.58 -4.25 -18.27
CA SER A 155 -3.34 -2.83 -18.06
C SER A 155 -3.30 -2.00 -19.35
N LEU A 156 -2.97 -2.61 -20.50
CA LEU A 156 -2.86 -1.97 -21.80
C LEU A 156 -3.99 -2.47 -22.71
N ASN A 157 -4.87 -1.57 -23.16
CA ASN A 157 -5.93 -1.94 -24.09
C ASN A 157 -5.33 -2.41 -25.43
N PRO A 158 -5.56 -3.66 -25.86
CA PRO A 158 -4.90 -4.24 -27.03
C PRO A 158 -5.27 -3.60 -28.38
N VAL A 159 -6.36 -2.84 -28.44
CA VAL A 159 -6.80 -2.14 -29.68
C VAL A 159 -6.06 -0.84 -29.93
N HIS A 160 -5.22 -0.39 -29.01
CA HIS A 160 -4.47 0.85 -29.13
C HIS A 160 -2.96 0.60 -29.17
N THR A 161 -2.25 1.44 -29.91
CA THR A 161 -0.78 1.38 -30.03
C THR A 161 -0.09 1.90 -28.77
N VAL A 162 1.20 1.59 -28.62
CA VAL A 162 2.07 2.17 -27.56
C VAL A 162 2.02 3.69 -27.58
N ARG A 163 2.04 4.31 -28.77
CA ARG A 163 1.90 5.76 -28.94
C ARG A 163 0.65 6.27 -28.23
N TYR A 164 -0.50 5.69 -28.49
CA TYR A 164 -1.77 6.12 -27.89
C TYR A 164 -1.74 6.02 -26.36
N HIS A 165 -1.17 4.91 -25.83
CA HIS A 165 -1.06 4.69 -24.39
C HIS A 165 -0.19 5.71 -23.68
N LEU A 166 0.80 6.28 -24.36
CA LEU A 166 1.72 7.27 -23.78
C LEU A 166 1.30 8.72 -24.07
N GLU A 167 0.80 9.04 -25.28
CA GLU A 167 0.36 10.39 -25.61
C GLU A 167 -0.79 10.88 -24.73
N ARG A 168 -1.75 9.99 -24.43
CA ARG A 168 -2.93 10.36 -23.67
C ARG A 168 -2.59 10.84 -22.24
N PRO A 169 -1.83 10.13 -21.43
CA PRO A 169 -1.41 10.61 -20.10
C PRO A 169 -0.45 11.80 -20.17
N VAL A 170 0.42 11.89 -21.18
CA VAL A 170 1.29 13.05 -21.39
C VAL A 170 0.44 14.31 -21.62
N LYS A 171 -0.53 14.29 -22.51
CA LYS A 171 -1.45 15.41 -22.75
C LYS A 171 -2.24 15.79 -21.51
N LEU A 172 -2.67 14.78 -20.73
CA LEU A 172 -3.48 14.99 -19.53
C LEU A 172 -2.70 15.61 -18.37
N HIS A 173 -1.46 15.17 -18.15
CA HIS A 173 -0.69 15.50 -16.95
C HIS A 173 0.44 16.52 -17.19
N ARG A 174 0.97 16.61 -18.42
CA ARG A 174 2.09 17.52 -18.73
C ARG A 174 1.65 18.79 -19.44
N GLY A 175 0.37 18.87 -19.86
CA GLY A 175 -0.18 20.08 -20.49
C GLY A 175 0.48 20.45 -21.82
N THR A 176 1.02 19.45 -22.55
CA THR A 176 1.63 19.67 -23.87
C THR A 176 0.62 20.32 -24.82
N ARG A 177 1.03 21.39 -25.51
CA ARG A 177 0.16 22.21 -26.37
C ARG A 177 0.24 21.84 -27.83
N SER A 178 1.34 21.19 -28.25
CA SER A 178 1.55 20.80 -29.65
C SER A 178 1.77 19.30 -29.80
N ALA A 179 1.54 18.78 -31.01
CA ALA A 179 1.85 17.38 -31.34
C ALA A 179 3.36 17.11 -31.27
N GLY A 180 4.21 18.07 -31.61
CA GLY A 180 5.66 17.96 -31.53
C GLY A 180 6.14 17.84 -30.07
N GLU A 181 5.66 18.70 -29.16
CA GLU A 181 5.98 18.60 -27.71
C GLU A 181 5.56 17.25 -27.15
N THR A 182 4.34 16.79 -27.49
CA THR A 182 3.85 15.49 -27.05
C THR A 182 4.75 14.35 -27.54
N ALA A 183 5.18 14.40 -28.82
CA ALA A 183 6.04 13.38 -29.41
C ALA A 183 7.43 13.33 -28.71
N LEU A 184 8.02 14.48 -28.40
CA LEU A 184 9.29 14.56 -27.66
C LEU A 184 9.16 13.97 -26.26
N GLU A 185 8.10 14.34 -25.52
CA GLU A 185 7.87 13.79 -24.17
C GLU A 185 7.63 12.27 -24.20
N VAL A 186 6.91 11.76 -25.21
CA VAL A 186 6.68 10.31 -25.38
C VAL A 186 7.98 9.59 -25.72
N ALA A 187 8.82 10.15 -26.59
CA ALA A 187 10.13 9.57 -26.90
C ALA A 187 11.02 9.50 -25.64
N ALA A 188 11.09 10.60 -24.87
CA ALA A 188 11.83 10.65 -23.62
C ALA A 188 11.33 9.60 -22.60
N LEU A 189 10.02 9.35 -22.53
CA LEU A 189 9.47 8.29 -21.65
C LEU A 189 9.93 6.90 -22.07
N LEU A 190 9.95 6.59 -23.36
CA LEU A 190 10.43 5.29 -23.87
C LEU A 190 11.93 5.11 -23.61
N GLU A 191 12.73 6.16 -23.78
CA GLU A 191 14.16 6.14 -23.44
C GLU A 191 14.40 5.89 -21.95
N GLN A 192 13.63 6.55 -21.08
CA GLN A 192 13.71 6.35 -19.62
C GLN A 192 13.47 4.90 -19.21
N VAL A 193 12.61 4.18 -19.92
CA VAL A 193 12.35 2.76 -19.66
C VAL A 193 13.17 1.83 -20.55
N ARG A 194 14.23 2.34 -21.18
CA ARG A 194 15.17 1.58 -22.04
C ARG A 194 14.50 0.85 -23.21
N LEU A 195 13.49 1.49 -23.85
CA LEU A 195 12.84 1.05 -25.10
C LEU A 195 13.34 1.88 -26.29
N THR A 196 14.50 1.50 -26.81
CA THR A 196 15.19 2.15 -27.93
C THR A 196 15.47 1.18 -29.07
N PRO A 197 15.42 1.63 -30.33
CA PRO A 197 15.04 2.97 -30.82
C PRO A 197 13.52 3.22 -30.65
N THR A 198 13.14 4.40 -30.15
CA THR A 198 11.75 4.71 -29.76
C THR A 198 10.76 4.59 -30.90
N GLY A 199 11.18 4.97 -32.12
CA GLY A 199 10.35 4.91 -33.33
C GLY A 199 9.85 3.50 -33.67
N SER A 200 10.61 2.45 -33.30
CA SER A 200 10.22 1.06 -33.57
C SER A 200 9.14 0.54 -32.61
N PHE A 201 8.97 1.15 -31.45
CA PHE A 201 7.99 0.73 -30.45
C PHE A 201 6.67 1.49 -30.56
N LEU A 202 6.69 2.76 -30.98
CA LEU A 202 5.52 3.63 -31.01
C LEU A 202 4.34 3.09 -31.85
N PRO A 203 4.53 2.50 -33.06
CA PRO A 203 3.43 1.97 -33.85
C PRO A 203 2.91 0.62 -33.37
N LYS A 204 3.68 -0.11 -32.53
CA LYS A 204 3.33 -1.45 -32.07
C LYS A 204 2.11 -1.46 -31.18
N PHE A 205 1.36 -2.55 -31.27
CA PHE A 205 0.29 -2.88 -30.34
C PHE A 205 0.84 -3.69 -29.14
N PRO A 206 0.14 -3.74 -28.00
CA PRO A 206 0.58 -4.51 -26.83
C PRO A 206 0.87 -5.99 -27.13
N HIS A 207 0.14 -6.64 -28.01
CA HIS A 207 0.33 -8.04 -28.36
C HIS A 207 1.60 -8.32 -29.20
N GLU A 208 2.19 -7.29 -29.82
CA GLU A 208 3.43 -7.37 -30.58
C GLU A 208 4.69 -7.17 -29.70
N LEU A 209 4.49 -6.93 -28.40
CA LEU A 209 5.56 -6.71 -27.44
C LEU A 209 5.83 -7.97 -26.61
N SER A 210 7.09 -8.20 -26.20
CA SER A 210 7.39 -9.19 -25.15
C SER A 210 6.80 -8.78 -23.80
N GLY A 211 6.74 -9.72 -22.85
CA GLY A 211 6.26 -9.44 -21.48
C GLY A 211 7.03 -8.30 -20.81
N GLY A 212 8.36 -8.34 -20.86
CA GLY A 212 9.21 -7.27 -20.32
C GLY A 212 9.04 -5.92 -21.04
N GLN A 213 8.86 -5.92 -22.38
CA GLN A 213 8.61 -4.70 -23.14
C GLN A 213 7.26 -4.08 -22.75
N ARG A 214 6.20 -4.89 -22.60
CA ARG A 214 4.89 -4.41 -22.11
C ARG A 214 4.99 -3.82 -20.72
N GLN A 215 5.73 -4.45 -19.82
CA GLN A 215 5.93 -3.95 -18.48
C GLN A 215 6.66 -2.61 -18.49
N ARG A 216 7.70 -2.44 -19.33
CA ARG A 216 8.40 -1.17 -19.53
C ARG A 216 7.46 -0.07 -20.06
N VAL A 217 6.55 -0.38 -21.00
CA VAL A 217 5.51 0.54 -21.45
C VAL A 217 4.55 0.93 -20.32
N SER A 218 4.19 -0.01 -19.44
CA SER A 218 3.35 0.28 -18.27
C SER A 218 4.04 1.24 -17.29
N PHE A 219 5.35 1.09 -17.06
CA PHE A 219 6.14 2.06 -16.30
C PHE A 219 6.22 3.42 -16.97
N ALA A 220 6.49 3.46 -18.29
CA ALA A 220 6.51 4.71 -19.05
C ALA A 220 5.17 5.46 -18.93
N ARG A 221 4.06 4.74 -18.99
CA ARG A 221 2.72 5.30 -18.81
C ARG A 221 2.51 5.89 -17.42
N ALA A 222 2.96 5.21 -16.36
CA ALA A 222 2.90 5.71 -15.00
C ALA A 222 3.77 6.96 -14.82
N LEU A 223 4.99 6.97 -15.36
CA LEU A 223 5.90 8.10 -15.30
C LEU A 223 5.43 9.33 -16.09
N ALA A 224 4.50 9.15 -17.05
CA ALA A 224 3.93 10.27 -17.79
C ALA A 224 3.26 11.31 -16.88
N ALA A 225 2.73 10.90 -15.73
CA ALA A 225 2.15 11.79 -14.73
C ALA A 225 3.19 12.52 -13.86
N ARG A 226 4.49 12.17 -13.92
CA ARG A 226 5.55 12.61 -12.99
C ARG A 226 5.13 12.40 -11.53
N PRO A 227 4.81 11.17 -11.13
CA PRO A 227 4.29 10.90 -9.81
C PRO A 227 5.34 11.14 -8.72
N ALA A 228 4.89 11.45 -7.50
CA ALA A 228 5.72 11.41 -6.31
C ALA A 228 5.78 10.00 -5.70
N VAL A 229 4.69 9.21 -5.87
CA VAL A 229 4.54 7.86 -5.33
C VAL A 229 4.24 6.90 -6.47
N LEU A 230 5.01 5.81 -6.53
CA LEU A 230 4.78 4.70 -7.45
C LEU A 230 4.45 3.44 -6.64
N LEU A 231 3.27 2.89 -6.89
CA LEU A 231 2.82 1.63 -6.32
C LEU A 231 3.00 0.55 -7.38
N ALA A 232 3.82 -0.44 -7.13
CA ALA A 232 4.14 -1.53 -8.05
C ALA A 232 3.62 -2.85 -7.49
N ASP A 233 2.46 -3.30 -7.98
CA ASP A 233 1.81 -4.53 -7.53
C ASP A 233 2.31 -5.71 -8.36
N GLU A 234 3.17 -6.54 -7.77
CA GLU A 234 3.84 -7.70 -8.37
C GLU A 234 4.45 -7.44 -9.77
N PRO A 235 5.22 -6.36 -9.96
CA PRO A 235 5.58 -5.86 -11.29
C PRO A 235 6.50 -6.79 -12.08
N VAL A 236 7.05 -7.84 -11.47
CA VAL A 236 8.01 -8.77 -12.09
C VAL A 236 7.59 -10.23 -11.97
N SER A 237 6.42 -10.54 -11.40
CA SER A 237 5.99 -11.92 -11.11
C SER A 237 5.79 -12.78 -12.37
N MET A 238 5.39 -12.16 -13.48
CA MET A 238 5.14 -12.83 -14.76
C MET A 238 6.34 -12.82 -15.72
N LEU A 239 7.53 -12.46 -15.22
CA LEU A 239 8.74 -12.33 -16.03
C LEU A 239 9.76 -13.45 -15.70
N ASP A 240 10.52 -13.85 -16.70
CA ASP A 240 11.65 -14.75 -16.54
C ASP A 240 12.71 -14.17 -15.58
N VAL A 241 13.47 -15.02 -14.92
CA VAL A 241 14.43 -14.64 -13.86
C VAL A 241 15.41 -13.55 -14.33
N SER A 242 15.99 -13.67 -15.52
CA SER A 242 16.94 -12.69 -16.09
C SER A 242 16.26 -11.33 -16.32
N ILE A 243 15.05 -11.33 -16.89
CA ILE A 243 14.28 -10.12 -17.16
C ILE A 243 13.81 -9.47 -15.85
N ARG A 244 13.56 -10.27 -14.81
CA ARG A 244 13.17 -9.78 -13.48
C ARG A 244 14.24 -8.88 -12.87
N LEU A 245 15.52 -9.31 -12.89
CA LEU A 245 16.64 -8.52 -12.38
C LEU A 245 16.84 -7.22 -13.15
N GLU A 246 16.74 -7.28 -14.50
CA GLU A 246 16.80 -6.07 -15.34
C GLU A 246 15.68 -5.09 -15.00
N MET A 247 14.47 -5.58 -14.70
CA MET A 247 13.31 -4.76 -14.37
C MET A 247 13.47 -4.11 -12.99
N LEU A 248 14.00 -4.83 -11.99
CA LEU A 248 14.31 -4.27 -10.67
C LEU A 248 15.41 -3.21 -10.77
N SER A 249 16.46 -3.46 -11.58
CA SER A 249 17.49 -2.44 -11.87
C SER A 249 16.91 -1.19 -12.53
N LEU A 250 15.99 -1.36 -13.47
CA LEU A 250 15.29 -0.23 -14.09
C LEU A 250 14.46 0.56 -13.07
N LEU A 251 13.71 -0.13 -12.20
CA LEU A 251 12.93 0.52 -11.15
C LEU A 251 13.82 1.30 -10.16
N ASP A 252 14.99 0.76 -9.81
CA ASP A 252 15.94 1.44 -8.95
C ASP A 252 16.50 2.71 -9.59
N ASP A 253 16.88 2.66 -10.87
CA ASP A 253 17.32 3.84 -11.62
C ASP A 253 16.22 4.92 -11.68
N LEU A 254 14.98 4.50 -11.96
CA LEU A 254 13.84 5.42 -12.00
C LEU A 254 13.56 6.04 -10.63
N ARG A 255 13.59 5.24 -9.55
CA ARG A 255 13.43 5.70 -8.19
C ARG A 255 14.48 6.77 -7.84
N ARG A 256 15.76 6.47 -8.07
CA ARG A 256 16.87 7.40 -7.79
C ARG A 256 16.77 8.68 -8.62
N ARG A 257 16.52 8.54 -9.91
CA ARG A 257 16.47 9.66 -10.85
C ARG A 257 15.33 10.63 -10.56
N PHE A 258 14.15 10.09 -10.21
CA PHE A 258 12.94 10.88 -10.00
C PHE A 258 12.58 11.04 -8.52
N GLN A 259 13.41 10.54 -7.60
CA GLN A 259 13.18 10.56 -6.15
C GLN A 259 11.80 10.00 -5.78
N LEU A 260 11.40 8.91 -6.45
CA LEU A 260 10.11 8.29 -6.23
C LEU A 260 10.03 7.63 -4.84
N ALA A 261 8.94 7.84 -4.12
CA ALA A 261 8.55 6.98 -3.03
C ALA A 261 7.92 5.70 -3.63
N LEU A 262 8.56 4.55 -3.43
CA LEU A 262 8.16 3.30 -4.09
C LEU A 262 7.59 2.30 -3.09
N LEU A 263 6.35 1.84 -3.33
CA LEU A 263 5.81 0.63 -2.70
C LEU A 263 5.98 -0.54 -3.67
N TYR A 264 6.80 -1.52 -3.29
CA TYR A 264 7.04 -2.74 -4.05
C TYR A 264 6.29 -3.92 -3.42
N ILE A 265 5.23 -4.37 -4.06
CA ILE A 265 4.44 -5.51 -3.59
C ILE A 265 4.92 -6.78 -4.28
N THR A 266 5.19 -7.80 -3.48
CA THR A 266 5.65 -9.10 -3.99
C THR A 266 5.27 -10.23 -3.02
N HIS A 267 5.27 -11.46 -3.49
CA HIS A 267 5.22 -12.66 -2.65
C HIS A 267 6.63 -13.25 -2.44
N ASP A 268 7.63 -12.74 -3.14
CA ASP A 268 9.02 -13.22 -3.10
C ASP A 268 9.86 -12.34 -2.16
N ILE A 269 10.18 -12.87 -0.97
CA ILE A 269 10.97 -12.18 0.05
C ILE A 269 12.44 -12.01 -0.37
N ALA A 270 12.97 -12.89 -1.25
CA ALA A 270 14.33 -12.74 -1.74
C ALA A 270 14.49 -11.52 -2.65
N SER A 271 13.52 -11.26 -3.55
CA SER A 271 13.50 -10.04 -4.34
C SER A 271 13.32 -8.79 -3.49
N ALA A 272 12.50 -8.87 -2.43
CA ALA A 272 12.31 -7.78 -1.48
C ALA A 272 13.61 -7.46 -0.72
N ARG A 273 14.36 -8.47 -0.25
CA ARG A 273 15.67 -8.30 0.39
C ARG A 273 16.65 -7.54 -0.50
N TYR A 274 16.71 -7.91 -1.77
CA TYR A 274 17.64 -7.31 -2.74
C TYR A 274 17.30 -5.87 -3.08
N PHE A 275 16.00 -5.53 -3.12
CA PHE A 275 15.53 -4.30 -3.74
C PHE A 275 15.03 -3.23 -2.75
N ALA A 276 14.53 -3.63 -1.58
CA ALA A 276 13.86 -2.72 -0.65
C ALA A 276 14.78 -2.21 0.48
N ASP A 277 14.51 -0.99 0.93
CA ASP A 277 15.13 -0.43 2.13
C ASP A 277 14.43 -0.96 3.40
N GLU A 278 13.09 -1.10 3.35
CA GLU A 278 12.27 -1.65 4.43
C GLU A 278 11.33 -2.72 3.90
N VAL A 279 11.13 -3.78 4.68
CA VAL A 279 10.16 -4.83 4.41
C VAL A 279 9.04 -4.81 5.46
N LEU A 280 7.81 -4.87 4.97
CA LEU A 280 6.58 -5.09 5.73
C LEU A 280 6.06 -6.47 5.35
N VAL A 281 5.94 -7.37 6.32
CA VAL A 281 5.40 -8.71 6.12
C VAL A 281 3.91 -8.70 6.49
N MET A 282 3.05 -9.07 5.54
CA MET A 282 1.60 -9.02 5.69
C MET A 282 0.99 -10.41 5.69
N TYR A 283 0.17 -10.73 6.71
CA TYR A 283 -0.58 -11.96 6.81
C TYR A 283 -1.99 -11.69 7.33
N GLY A 284 -3.02 -12.26 6.70
CA GLY A 284 -4.40 -12.14 7.16
C GLY A 284 -4.95 -10.72 7.29
N GLY A 285 -4.46 -9.79 6.47
CA GLY A 285 -4.86 -8.38 6.49
C GLY A 285 -4.00 -7.48 7.39
N GLU A 286 -3.04 -8.02 8.14
CA GLU A 286 -2.24 -7.31 9.14
C GLU A 286 -0.75 -7.32 8.82
N ILE A 287 -0.01 -6.30 9.30
CA ILE A 287 1.45 -6.30 9.29
C ILE A 287 1.92 -7.11 10.52
N VAL A 288 2.48 -8.28 10.28
CA VAL A 288 2.97 -9.17 11.33
C VAL A 288 4.44 -8.94 11.69
N GLU A 289 5.23 -8.39 10.78
CA GLU A 289 6.62 -7.98 11.05
C GLU A 289 7.02 -6.83 10.11
N ARG A 290 7.89 -5.94 10.60
CA ARG A 290 8.49 -4.86 9.81
C ARG A 290 9.91 -4.56 10.24
N GLY A 291 10.73 -4.10 9.30
CA GLY A 291 12.11 -3.68 9.58
C GLY A 291 12.95 -3.48 8.33
N PRO A 292 14.22 -3.07 8.47
CA PRO A 292 15.19 -3.02 7.38
C PRO A 292 15.26 -4.36 6.66
N ALA A 293 15.31 -4.34 5.32
CA ALA A 293 15.19 -5.54 4.50
C ALA A 293 16.26 -6.61 4.85
N GLU A 294 17.50 -6.18 5.02
CA GLU A 294 18.61 -7.07 5.34
C GLU A 294 18.45 -7.72 6.72
N GLU A 295 18.19 -6.91 7.77
CA GLU A 295 18.05 -7.42 9.12
C GLU A 295 16.86 -8.35 9.30
N LEU A 296 15.70 -7.99 8.70
CA LEU A 296 14.47 -8.76 8.80
C LEU A 296 14.63 -10.12 8.12
N THR A 297 15.31 -10.18 6.98
CA THR A 297 15.50 -11.43 6.23
C THR A 297 16.57 -12.33 6.84
N GLN A 298 17.62 -11.75 7.44
CA GLN A 298 18.66 -12.55 8.13
C GLN A 298 18.21 -13.08 9.48
N ARG A 299 17.39 -12.33 10.21
CA ARG A 299 16.95 -12.66 11.59
C ARG A 299 15.45 -12.43 11.74
N PRO A 300 14.60 -13.18 11.01
CA PRO A 300 13.16 -13.03 11.11
C PRO A 300 12.65 -13.33 12.51
N ALA A 301 11.80 -12.45 13.07
CA ALA A 301 11.29 -12.59 14.43
C ALA A 301 9.94 -13.33 14.46
N HIS A 302 9.07 -13.08 13.50
CA HIS A 302 7.75 -13.72 13.44
C HIS A 302 7.84 -15.11 12.79
N PRO A 303 7.21 -16.17 13.32
CA PRO A 303 7.27 -17.52 12.75
C PRO A 303 6.81 -17.60 11.27
N TYR A 304 5.87 -16.77 10.86
CA TYR A 304 5.46 -16.67 9.45
C TYR A 304 6.59 -16.11 8.56
N THR A 305 7.31 -15.10 9.02
CA THR A 305 8.46 -14.54 8.29
C THR A 305 9.58 -15.57 8.17
N GLN A 306 9.81 -16.34 9.23
CA GLN A 306 10.78 -17.46 9.22
C GLN A 306 10.40 -18.49 8.15
N LEU A 307 9.10 -18.84 8.06
CA LEU A 307 8.58 -19.75 7.03
C LEU A 307 8.79 -19.18 5.61
N LEU A 308 8.51 -17.89 5.40
CA LEU A 308 8.72 -17.23 4.10
C LEU A 308 10.20 -17.24 3.69
N VAL A 309 11.10 -16.91 4.60
CA VAL A 309 12.54 -16.91 4.34
C VAL A 309 13.06 -18.32 4.05
N ALA A 310 12.63 -19.32 4.84
CA ALA A 310 13.02 -20.71 4.63
C ALA A 310 12.50 -21.31 3.31
N SER A 311 11.40 -20.77 2.78
CA SER A 311 10.80 -21.21 1.51
C SER A 311 11.39 -20.49 0.30
N ALA A 312 12.19 -19.44 0.50
CA ALA A 312 12.83 -18.70 -0.58
C ALA A 312 14.02 -19.53 -1.13
N PRO A 313 14.21 -19.56 -2.47
CA PRO A 313 15.40 -20.18 -3.05
C PRO A 313 16.66 -19.46 -2.55
N ASP A 314 17.54 -20.18 -1.87
CA ASP A 314 18.85 -19.67 -1.45
C ASP A 314 19.84 -19.84 -2.61
N PRO A 315 20.34 -18.76 -3.23
CA PRO A 315 21.30 -18.84 -4.32
C PRO A 315 22.63 -19.47 -3.89
N ASP A 316 22.98 -19.38 -2.59
CA ASP A 316 24.21 -19.94 -2.05
C ASP A 316 24.06 -21.43 -1.68
N ASN A 317 22.84 -21.99 -1.71
CA ASN A 317 22.52 -23.35 -1.27
C ASN A 317 21.85 -24.21 -2.35
N LEU A 318 22.09 -23.93 -3.62
CA LEU A 318 21.58 -24.72 -4.77
C LEU A 318 21.94 -26.22 -4.73
N GLY A 319 22.86 -26.62 -3.86
CA GLY A 319 23.29 -28.03 -3.69
C GLY A 319 22.49 -28.81 -2.64
N SER A 320 21.77 -28.20 -1.73
CA SER A 320 21.09 -28.91 -0.63
C SER A 320 19.67 -29.37 -0.97
N THR A 321 19.02 -28.74 -1.91
CA THR A 321 17.67 -29.10 -2.36
C THR A 321 17.60 -30.37 -3.21
N LEU A 322 18.76 -30.86 -3.70
CA LEU A 322 18.86 -32.14 -4.46
C LEU A 322 19.14 -33.35 -3.56
N ARG A 323 19.42 -33.17 -2.27
CA ARG A 323 19.55 -34.29 -1.33
C ARG A 323 18.27 -34.33 -0.49
N GLY A 324 17.30 -35.13 -0.94
CA GLY A 324 16.10 -35.65 -0.30
C GLY A 324 15.95 -35.45 1.21
N GLY A 325 15.87 -34.22 1.67
CA GLY A 325 15.35 -33.86 2.98
C GLY A 325 13.85 -33.64 2.80
N THR A 326 13.04 -34.57 3.30
CA THR A 326 11.60 -34.35 3.51
C THR A 326 11.44 -33.05 4.27
N ALA A 327 10.93 -32.01 3.57
CA ALA A 327 10.48 -30.79 4.20
C ALA A 327 9.54 -31.18 5.36
N PRO A 328 9.74 -30.64 6.58
CA PRO A 328 8.86 -30.94 7.69
C PRO A 328 7.45 -30.47 7.32
N GLY A 329 6.58 -31.44 7.01
CA GLY A 329 5.13 -31.30 7.04
C GLY A 329 4.53 -30.23 6.17
N THR A 330 4.54 -30.42 4.83
CA THR A 330 3.42 -29.97 3.99
C THR A 330 2.23 -30.90 4.27
N ALA A 331 1.77 -30.94 5.53
CA ALA A 331 0.42 -31.38 5.80
C ALA A 331 -0.47 -30.36 5.08
N ALA A 332 -1.23 -30.86 4.12
CA ALA A 332 -2.30 -30.16 3.45
C ALA A 332 -3.34 -29.68 4.48
N ALA A 333 -2.98 -28.64 5.23
CA ALA A 333 -3.92 -27.84 5.97
C ALA A 333 -4.69 -27.06 4.90
N GLY A 334 -5.96 -27.43 4.75
CA GLY A 334 -6.85 -26.92 3.73
C GLY A 334 -6.69 -25.42 3.56
N ARG A 335 -6.54 -25.01 2.31
CA ARG A 335 -6.60 -23.62 1.88
C ARG A 335 -7.94 -23.03 2.30
N GLN A 336 -8.05 -22.59 3.54
CA GLN A 336 -9.06 -21.60 3.89
C GLN A 336 -8.50 -20.26 3.39
N PRO A 337 -9.23 -19.56 2.50
CA PRO A 337 -8.88 -18.20 2.17
C PRO A 337 -8.86 -17.40 3.48
N ALA A 338 -7.71 -16.81 3.79
CA ALA A 338 -7.58 -15.94 4.95
C ALA A 338 -8.69 -14.89 4.88
N GLY A 339 -9.54 -14.81 5.91
CA GLY A 339 -10.48 -13.71 6.08
C GLY A 339 -11.96 -13.96 5.79
N THR A 340 -12.43 -15.16 5.50
CA THR A 340 -13.87 -15.45 5.41
C THR A 340 -14.41 -16.01 6.72
N GLY A 341 -14.73 -15.12 7.67
CA GLY A 341 -15.33 -15.47 8.97
C GLY A 341 -15.58 -14.21 9.79
N PRO A 342 -16.31 -14.30 10.93
CA PRO A 342 -16.30 -13.25 11.92
C PRO A 342 -14.83 -12.99 12.29
N ALA A 343 -14.46 -11.72 12.55
CA ALA A 343 -13.09 -11.32 12.86
C ALA A 343 -12.45 -12.39 13.76
N ALA A 344 -11.48 -13.13 13.21
CA ALA A 344 -10.82 -14.17 13.96
C ALA A 344 -10.15 -13.49 15.15
N THR A 345 -10.56 -13.84 16.38
CA THR A 345 -9.88 -13.40 17.57
C THR A 345 -8.51 -14.10 17.61
N GLY A 346 -7.46 -13.35 17.98
CA GLY A 346 -6.12 -13.90 18.09
C GLY A 346 -5.25 -13.75 16.84
N CYS A 347 -4.01 -14.20 16.96
CA CYS A 347 -3.03 -14.13 15.89
C CYS A 347 -3.53 -14.84 14.60
N PRO A 348 -3.59 -14.16 13.45
CA PRO A 348 -4.11 -14.76 12.22
C PRO A 348 -3.27 -15.95 11.72
N PHE A 349 -1.99 -16.03 12.13
CA PHE A 349 -1.12 -17.16 11.80
C PHE A 349 -1.22 -18.33 12.78
N SER A 350 -1.92 -18.19 13.92
CA SER A 350 -1.99 -19.22 14.98
C SER A 350 -2.40 -20.63 14.47
N PRO A 351 -3.28 -20.81 13.47
CA PRO A 351 -3.64 -22.15 13.00
C PRO A 351 -2.49 -22.91 12.31
N ARG A 352 -1.48 -22.19 11.83
CA ARG A 352 -0.31 -22.73 11.12
C ARG A 352 0.98 -22.61 11.91
N CYS A 353 0.94 -21.91 13.04
CA CYS A 353 2.12 -21.61 13.84
C CYS A 353 2.51 -22.80 14.72
N PRO A 354 3.74 -23.35 14.62
CA PRO A 354 4.19 -24.44 15.48
C PRO A 354 4.39 -24.02 16.95
N LEU A 355 4.47 -22.72 17.22
CA LEU A 355 4.66 -22.14 18.55
C LEU A 355 3.36 -21.60 19.17
N ALA A 356 2.20 -21.82 18.51
CA ALA A 356 0.93 -21.27 18.95
C ALA A 356 0.49 -21.89 20.30
N ASP A 357 0.14 -21.01 21.25
CA ASP A 357 -0.51 -21.36 22.51
C ASP A 357 -1.96 -20.83 22.54
N ASP A 358 -2.64 -20.99 23.70
CA ASP A 358 -4.03 -20.57 23.85
C ASP A 358 -4.19 -19.05 23.71
N ARG A 359 -3.23 -18.27 24.20
CA ARG A 359 -3.21 -16.82 24.05
C ARG A 359 -3.14 -16.41 22.58
N CYS A 360 -2.33 -17.11 21.78
CA CYS A 360 -2.25 -16.86 20.34
C CYS A 360 -3.58 -17.08 19.62
N ARG A 361 -4.47 -17.91 20.17
CA ARG A 361 -5.78 -18.21 19.59
C ARG A 361 -6.88 -17.24 20.00
N THR A 362 -6.71 -16.56 21.16
CA THR A 362 -7.74 -15.68 21.74
C THR A 362 -7.43 -14.21 21.59
N ASP A 363 -6.13 -13.82 21.64
CA ASP A 363 -5.71 -12.43 21.73
C ASP A 363 -4.86 -12.04 20.51
N ASP A 364 -5.21 -10.96 19.84
CA ASP A 364 -4.40 -10.37 18.77
C ASP A 364 -3.09 -9.81 19.33
N PRO A 365 -1.91 -10.24 18.82
CA PRO A 365 -0.65 -9.69 19.25
C PRO A 365 -0.44 -8.29 18.69
N PRO A 366 -0.23 -7.26 19.50
CA PRO A 366 0.10 -5.95 19.00
C PRO A 366 1.49 -5.95 18.35
N LEU A 367 1.69 -5.08 17.35
CA LEU A 367 2.98 -4.87 16.73
C LEU A 367 3.93 -4.20 17.73
N ARG A 368 4.86 -4.99 18.32
CA ARG A 368 5.80 -4.56 19.36
C ARG A 368 7.18 -4.33 18.78
N ARG A 369 7.91 -3.33 19.29
CA ARG A 369 9.31 -3.12 18.95
C ARG A 369 10.14 -4.31 19.43
N VAL A 370 10.95 -4.86 18.55
CA VAL A 370 11.97 -5.91 18.85
C VAL A 370 13.39 -5.35 18.74
N SER A 371 13.56 -4.20 18.09
CA SER A 371 14.79 -3.38 18.12
C SER A 371 14.43 -1.91 17.83
N ALA A 372 15.44 -1.04 17.74
CA ALA A 372 15.23 0.38 17.41
C ALA A 372 14.48 0.57 16.07
N VAL A 373 14.67 -0.33 15.10
CA VAL A 373 14.19 -0.21 13.72
C VAL A 373 13.24 -1.36 13.30
N ARG A 374 12.96 -2.31 14.18
CA ARG A 374 12.14 -3.50 13.88
C ARG A 374 10.98 -3.65 14.84
N ALA A 375 9.87 -4.18 14.33
CA ALA A 375 8.72 -4.55 15.13
C ALA A 375 8.09 -5.86 14.62
N ALA A 376 7.53 -6.66 15.53
CA ALA A 376 6.83 -7.90 15.23
C ALA A 376 5.58 -8.09 16.11
N ALA A 377 4.53 -8.64 15.50
CA ALA A 377 3.26 -8.96 16.15
C ALA A 377 3.23 -10.45 16.56
N CYS A 378 3.90 -10.79 17.64
CA CYS A 378 3.96 -12.15 18.13
C CYS A 378 3.98 -12.19 19.67
N TRP A 379 3.20 -13.09 20.27
CA TRP A 379 3.22 -13.32 21.73
C TRP A 379 4.43 -14.15 22.16
N ARG A 380 4.97 -14.97 21.27
CA ARG A 380 6.04 -15.95 21.54
C ARG A 380 7.39 -15.52 20.99
N LEU A 381 7.70 -14.21 21.03
CA LEU A 381 9.00 -13.68 20.59
C LEU A 381 10.18 -14.23 21.41
N ASP A 382 9.96 -14.58 22.69
CA ASP A 382 10.92 -15.23 23.57
C ASP A 382 11.42 -16.57 23.03
N VAL A 383 10.55 -17.33 22.39
CA VAL A 383 10.85 -18.63 21.79
C VAL A 383 11.18 -18.50 20.31
N ALA A 384 10.43 -17.65 19.57
CA ALA A 384 10.58 -17.48 18.13
C ALA A 384 11.90 -16.80 17.76
N ALA A 385 12.37 -15.85 18.59
CA ALA A 385 13.55 -15.04 18.31
C ALA A 385 14.31 -14.65 19.59
N PRO A 386 14.80 -15.62 20.39
CA PRO A 386 15.40 -15.36 21.71
C PRO A 386 16.60 -14.42 21.66
N GLY A 387 17.41 -14.47 20.58
CA GLY A 387 18.57 -13.59 20.43
C GLY A 387 18.24 -12.14 20.08
N ILE A 388 17.03 -11.84 19.63
CA ILE A 388 16.60 -10.48 19.28
C ILE A 388 16.17 -9.70 20.51
N LEU A 389 15.44 -10.34 21.44
CA LEU A 389 14.98 -9.69 22.68
C LEU A 389 16.12 -9.38 23.65
N ALA A 390 17.17 -10.21 23.69
CA ALA A 390 18.33 -9.96 24.54
C ALA A 390 19.08 -8.66 24.19
N GLN A 391 19.07 -8.25 22.93
CA GLN A 391 19.72 -7.02 22.46
C GLN A 391 18.90 -5.74 22.78
N SER A 392 17.57 -5.87 22.91
CA SER A 392 16.70 -4.73 23.24
C SER A 392 16.76 -4.33 24.73
N GLN A 393 17.23 -5.22 25.62
CA GLN A 393 17.35 -4.98 27.07
C GLN A 393 18.76 -4.53 27.49
N GLY A 394 19.77 -4.65 26.61
CA GLY A 394 21.17 -4.32 26.91
C GLY A 394 21.61 -2.90 26.54
N GLY A 395 20.75 -2.06 26.01
CA GLY A 395 21.08 -0.70 25.55
C GLY A 395 20.82 0.43 26.57
N GLY A 396 20.69 0.11 27.86
CA GLY A 396 20.44 1.07 28.93
C GLY A 396 21.47 0.93 30.07
N THR A 397 22.71 1.37 29.82
CA THR A 397 23.67 1.78 30.88
C THR A 397 24.36 3.04 30.43
#